data_b78021f6c321832537214943245d4464
#
_entry.id   b78021f6c321832537214943245d4464
#
_cell.length_a   1.000
_cell.length_b   1.000
_cell.length_c   1.000
_cell.angle_alpha   90.00
_cell.angle_beta   90.00
_cell.angle_gamma   90.00
#
_symmetry.space_group_name_H-M   'P 1'
#
loop_
_entity.id
_entity.type
_entity.pdbx_description
1 polymer ?
#
loop_
_entity_poly.entity_id
_entity_poly.type
_entity_poly.pdbx_seq_one_letter_code
_entity_poly.pdbx_strand_id
1 'polypeptide(L)'
;MTERNDFLENSPGKPTEKNNSGQLGQGWPALGLALAFFALATVAFTWPLTIKLWDYLPDWGDPPDVAWKLGYIARNLLHNPLNLNQNPYFYPLTDSIALNELLTGLGILGAPVYWLTGNTTLVFNLLNFGSFWLSGFSMWLLVRHLTGSFGAGIGAGLVYAFSPWHYGQYGHLPLTAQQWMIFSLYGLVRFLESPVARPRSKRHWLWLAFFVFFFVLQALCAGYYAYFEAILVGCYLAYFFLFRSGLVWQGWH
;
A
#
# COMPACT_ATOMS: atom_id res chain seq x y z
N MET A 1 -16.41 46.16 59.72
CA MET A 1 -16.16 46.88 58.47
C MET A 1 -14.79 46.43 58.01
N THR A 2 -14.81 45.56 56.98
CA THR A 2 -13.79 45.33 55.96
C THR A 2 -13.73 43.85 55.62
N GLU A 3 -14.78 43.35 55.02
CA GLU A 3 -14.77 42.14 54.25
C GLU A 3 -15.23 42.49 52.81
N ARG A 4 -14.29 42.64 51.92
CA ARG A 4 -14.57 42.68 50.46
C ARG A 4 -13.22 42.81 49.76
N ASN A 5 -12.67 41.72 49.23
CA ASN A 5 -11.74 41.73 48.10
C ASN A 5 -11.01 40.37 47.84
N ASP A 6 -11.71 39.22 47.92
CA ASP A 6 -11.08 37.94 47.56
C ASP A 6 -11.87 37.17 46.49
N PHE A 7 -12.45 37.87 45.48
CA PHE A 7 -13.26 37.20 44.44
C PHE A 7 -12.81 37.45 43.00
N LEU A 8 -11.58 37.85 42.73
CA LEU A 8 -11.15 38.18 41.36
C LEU A 8 -9.83 37.52 40.91
N GLU A 9 -9.50 36.28 41.38
CA GLU A 9 -8.28 35.62 40.90
C GLU A 9 -8.48 34.16 40.57
N ASN A 10 -9.51 33.85 39.77
CA ASN A 10 -9.63 32.54 39.06
C ASN A 10 -9.99 32.80 37.60
N SER A 11 -9.03 33.33 36.83
CA SER A 11 -9.08 33.31 35.39
C SER A 11 -8.83 31.86 34.92
N PRO A 12 -9.73 31.24 34.12
CA PRO A 12 -9.46 29.94 33.54
C PRO A 12 -8.23 30.04 32.62
N GLY A 13 -7.21 29.27 32.97
CA GLY A 13 -5.94 29.22 32.23
C GLY A 13 -6.16 29.11 30.72
N LYS A 14 -5.49 29.99 29.99
CA LYS A 14 -5.41 29.91 28.50
C LYS A 14 -5.09 28.50 28.09
N PRO A 15 -5.77 27.92 27.05
CA PRO A 15 -5.38 26.64 26.48
C PRO A 15 -3.91 26.75 26.05
N THR A 16 -3.07 25.94 26.65
CA THR A 16 -1.68 25.80 26.21
C THR A 16 -1.69 25.38 24.75
N GLU A 17 -1.29 26.29 23.91
CA GLU A 17 -1.04 26.02 22.47
C GLU A 17 -0.02 24.90 22.40
N LYS A 18 -0.50 23.67 22.14
CA LYS A 18 0.37 22.50 21.88
C LYS A 18 1.24 22.85 20.68
N ASN A 19 2.50 23.08 20.98
CA ASN A 19 3.55 23.42 20.04
C ASN A 19 3.66 22.31 18.96
N ASN A 20 2.96 22.47 17.83
CA ASN A 20 2.92 21.52 16.70
C ASN A 20 4.21 21.48 15.86
N SER A 21 5.22 22.30 16.23
CA SER A 21 6.49 22.37 15.51
C SER A 21 7.40 21.14 15.71
N GLY A 22 7.20 20.36 16.79
CA GLY A 22 7.98 19.15 17.06
C GLY A 22 7.53 17.90 16.29
N GLN A 23 6.29 17.89 15.78
CA GLN A 23 5.73 16.69 15.12
C GLN A 23 6.19 16.49 13.66
N LEU A 24 6.56 17.54 12.96
CA LEU A 24 7.05 17.46 11.56
C LEU A 24 8.48 16.92 11.49
N GLY A 25 9.34 17.24 12.45
CA GLY A 25 10.74 16.77 12.50
C GLY A 25 10.90 15.29 12.90
N GLN A 26 9.96 14.72 13.64
CA GLN A 26 10.00 13.32 14.07
C GLN A 26 9.46 12.34 13.02
N GLY A 27 8.82 12.83 11.95
CA GLY A 27 8.19 12.01 10.92
C GLY A 27 9.19 11.32 9.99
N TRP A 28 10.15 12.03 9.45
CA TRP A 28 11.08 11.53 8.43
C TRP A 28 12.07 10.47 8.94
N PRO A 29 12.73 10.64 10.12
CA PRO A 29 13.59 9.59 10.66
C PRO A 29 12.83 8.29 10.94
N ALA A 30 11.59 8.38 11.44
CA ALA A 30 10.78 7.21 11.71
C ALA A 30 10.34 6.47 10.43
N LEU A 31 10.07 7.20 9.33
CA LEU A 31 9.81 6.61 8.01
C LEU A 31 11.04 5.85 7.50
N GLY A 32 12.21 6.49 7.55
CA GLY A 32 13.47 5.86 7.14
C GLY A 32 13.80 4.61 7.96
N LEU A 33 13.60 4.67 9.27
CA LEU A 33 13.82 3.54 10.17
C LEU A 33 12.86 2.37 9.85
N ALA A 34 11.58 2.64 9.62
CA ALA A 34 10.61 1.60 9.27
C ALA A 34 10.92 0.98 7.89
N LEU A 35 11.25 1.80 6.90
CA LEU A 35 11.68 1.30 5.57
C LEU A 35 12.90 0.39 5.69
N ALA A 36 13.94 0.80 6.42
CA ALA A 36 15.13 0.00 6.63
C ALA A 36 14.83 -1.29 7.40
N PHE A 37 14.01 -1.21 8.45
CA PHE A 37 13.60 -2.36 9.26
C PHE A 37 12.90 -3.43 8.39
N PHE A 38 11.89 -3.04 7.62
CA PHE A 38 11.17 -4.00 6.77
C PHE A 38 12.01 -4.51 5.60
N ALA A 39 12.95 -3.72 5.07
CA ALA A 39 13.91 -4.22 4.08
C ALA A 39 14.80 -5.32 4.67
N LEU A 40 15.37 -5.09 5.86
CA LEU A 40 16.18 -6.09 6.56
C LEU A 40 15.37 -7.33 6.94
N ALA A 41 14.15 -7.15 7.43
CA ALA A 41 13.25 -8.26 7.72
C ALA A 41 12.97 -9.08 6.45
N THR A 42 12.70 -8.41 5.31
CA THR A 42 12.49 -9.10 4.03
C THR A 42 13.72 -9.89 3.61
N VAL A 43 14.93 -9.31 3.71
CA VAL A 43 16.19 -10.05 3.46
C VAL A 43 16.28 -11.30 4.31
N ALA A 44 16.00 -11.19 5.62
CA ALA A 44 16.08 -12.31 6.54
C ALA A 44 15.06 -13.42 6.22
N PHE A 45 13.81 -13.04 5.91
CA PHE A 45 12.74 -13.99 5.62
C PHE A 45 12.84 -14.64 4.24
N THR A 46 13.46 -13.96 3.27
CA THR A 46 13.64 -14.49 1.90
C THR A 46 14.99 -15.16 1.66
N TRP A 47 15.81 -15.29 2.72
CA TRP A 47 17.07 -16.00 2.65
C TRP A 47 16.86 -17.49 2.34
N PRO A 48 17.66 -18.14 1.43
CA PRO A 48 18.84 -17.61 0.71
C PRO A 48 18.53 -17.00 -0.66
N LEU A 49 17.28 -16.87 -1.08
CA LEU A 49 16.93 -16.33 -2.40
C LEU A 49 17.45 -14.89 -2.59
N THR A 50 17.52 -14.10 -1.54
CA THR A 50 17.99 -12.71 -1.59
C THR A 50 19.39 -12.56 -2.21
N ILE A 51 20.28 -13.55 -2.05
CA ILE A 51 21.62 -13.54 -2.67
C ILE A 51 21.65 -14.21 -4.04
N LYS A 52 20.53 -14.77 -4.50
CA LYS A 52 20.38 -15.50 -5.76
C LYS A 52 19.29 -14.92 -6.65
N LEU A 53 18.93 -13.66 -6.46
CA LEU A 53 17.83 -12.99 -7.17
C LEU A 53 17.96 -13.05 -8.69
N TRP A 54 19.18 -13.20 -9.18
CA TRP A 54 19.49 -13.19 -10.61
C TRP A 54 19.20 -14.49 -11.32
N ASP A 55 19.38 -15.64 -10.62
CA ASP A 55 19.46 -16.95 -11.26
C ASP A 55 18.42 -17.96 -10.78
N TYR A 56 17.80 -17.72 -9.62
CA TYR A 56 16.90 -18.68 -8.99
C TYR A 56 15.50 -18.11 -8.77
N LEU A 57 14.50 -18.92 -9.09
CA LEU A 57 13.10 -18.69 -8.72
C LEU A 57 12.76 -19.47 -7.43
N PRO A 58 11.74 -19.05 -6.65
CA PRO A 58 11.42 -19.68 -5.37
C PRO A 58 10.93 -21.13 -5.51
N ASP A 59 10.29 -21.50 -6.60
CA ASP A 59 9.90 -22.87 -6.92
C ASP A 59 9.77 -23.08 -8.45
N TRP A 60 9.34 -24.28 -8.87
CA TRP A 60 9.18 -24.67 -10.27
C TRP A 60 7.73 -24.69 -10.76
N GLY A 61 6.77 -24.28 -9.90
CA GLY A 61 5.36 -24.17 -10.27
C GLY A 61 5.06 -22.91 -11.08
N ASP A 62 4.37 -21.96 -10.46
CA ASP A 62 3.94 -20.71 -11.10
C ASP A 62 5.06 -19.69 -11.42
N PRO A 63 6.17 -19.59 -10.64
CA PRO A 63 7.16 -18.54 -10.87
C PRO A 63 7.73 -18.47 -12.28
N PRO A 64 8.08 -19.56 -12.99
CA PRO A 64 8.56 -19.50 -14.36
C PRO A 64 7.53 -18.90 -15.34
N ASP A 65 6.25 -19.27 -15.18
CA ASP A 65 5.16 -18.75 -16.00
C ASP A 65 4.93 -17.26 -15.76
N VAL A 66 4.86 -16.86 -14.49
CA VAL A 66 4.70 -15.45 -14.11
C VAL A 66 5.89 -14.63 -14.59
N ALA A 67 7.13 -15.10 -14.39
CA ALA A 67 8.33 -14.41 -14.85
C ALA A 67 8.33 -14.20 -16.39
N TRP A 68 7.91 -15.22 -17.13
CA TRP A 68 7.76 -15.11 -18.59
C TRP A 68 6.71 -14.04 -18.97
N LYS A 69 5.53 -14.06 -18.33
CA LYS A 69 4.47 -13.07 -18.58
C LYS A 69 4.91 -11.64 -18.27
N LEU A 70 5.66 -11.43 -17.18
CA LEU A 70 6.23 -10.11 -16.83
C LEU A 70 7.16 -9.60 -17.94
N GLY A 71 8.04 -10.46 -18.45
CA GLY A 71 8.94 -10.13 -19.58
C GLY A 71 8.17 -9.85 -20.87
N TYR A 72 7.12 -10.62 -21.14
CA TYR A 72 6.24 -10.43 -22.29
C TYR A 72 5.54 -9.06 -22.24
N ILE A 73 4.94 -8.70 -21.10
CA ILE A 73 4.30 -7.40 -20.90
C ILE A 73 5.32 -6.28 -21.05
N ALA A 74 6.48 -6.39 -20.40
CA ALA A 74 7.54 -5.38 -20.46
C ALA A 74 8.02 -5.14 -21.90
N ARG A 75 8.16 -6.21 -22.71
CA ARG A 75 8.52 -6.11 -24.12
C ARG A 75 7.42 -5.43 -24.94
N ASN A 76 6.16 -5.82 -24.73
CA ASN A 76 5.04 -5.29 -25.50
C ASN A 76 4.71 -3.84 -25.17
N LEU A 77 5.07 -3.33 -23.99
CA LEU A 77 4.97 -1.91 -23.68
C LEU A 77 5.72 -1.02 -24.69
N LEU A 78 6.81 -1.53 -25.30
CA LEU A 78 7.57 -0.79 -26.31
C LEU A 78 7.11 -1.08 -27.75
N HIS A 79 6.57 -2.26 -28.00
CA HIS A 79 6.29 -2.70 -29.38
C HIS A 79 4.80 -2.68 -29.74
N ASN A 80 3.91 -2.98 -28.77
CA ASN A 80 2.47 -3.06 -28.97
C ASN A 80 1.70 -2.72 -27.68
N PRO A 81 1.75 -1.48 -27.19
CA PRO A 81 1.22 -1.09 -25.87
C PRO A 81 -0.30 -1.21 -25.75
N LEU A 82 -1.04 -1.24 -26.86
CA LEU A 82 -2.50 -1.37 -26.85
C LEU A 82 -2.97 -2.83 -26.74
N ASN A 83 -2.09 -3.80 -26.96
CA ASN A 83 -2.39 -5.23 -27.00
C ASN A 83 -1.53 -6.03 -26.02
N LEU A 84 -1.38 -5.56 -24.79
CA LEU A 84 -0.54 -6.19 -23.77
C LEU A 84 -1.00 -7.61 -23.41
N ASN A 85 -2.30 -7.90 -23.57
CA ASN A 85 -2.91 -9.18 -23.23
C ASN A 85 -2.90 -10.19 -24.40
N GLN A 86 -2.58 -9.75 -25.62
CA GLN A 86 -2.45 -10.66 -26.77
C GLN A 86 -1.10 -11.36 -26.73
N ASN A 87 -1.11 -12.68 -26.47
CA ASN A 87 0.09 -13.51 -26.46
C ASN A 87 -0.19 -14.90 -27.06
N PRO A 88 0.84 -15.66 -27.40
CA PRO A 88 0.71 -17.01 -27.95
C PRO A 88 0.32 -18.08 -26.92
N TYR A 89 0.14 -17.70 -25.66
CA TYR A 89 -0.26 -18.60 -24.59
C TYR A 89 -1.68 -19.10 -24.86
N PHE A 90 -1.88 -20.40 -24.87
CA PHE A 90 -3.15 -21.04 -25.27
C PHE A 90 -3.60 -20.79 -26.73
N TYR A 91 -2.65 -20.67 -27.67
CA TYR A 91 -3.01 -20.57 -29.08
C TYR A 91 -4.05 -21.66 -29.47
N PRO A 92 -5.13 -21.36 -30.22
CA PRO A 92 -5.36 -20.11 -30.98
C PRO A 92 -6.19 -19.03 -30.27
N LEU A 93 -6.33 -19.08 -28.95
CA LEU A 93 -7.09 -18.07 -28.20
C LEU A 93 -6.38 -16.71 -28.23
N THR A 94 -7.15 -15.66 -28.49
CA THR A 94 -6.70 -14.27 -28.34
C THR A 94 -6.90 -13.80 -26.90
N ASP A 95 -6.14 -12.78 -26.47
CA ASP A 95 -6.26 -12.16 -25.15
C ASP A 95 -6.14 -13.15 -23.96
N SER A 96 -5.40 -14.21 -24.14
CA SER A 96 -5.32 -15.32 -23.19
C SER A 96 -4.70 -14.94 -21.83
N ILE A 97 -3.90 -13.87 -21.74
CA ILE A 97 -3.46 -13.32 -20.44
C ILE A 97 -4.66 -12.80 -19.63
N ALA A 98 -5.68 -12.22 -20.29
CA ALA A 98 -6.87 -11.72 -19.60
C ALA A 98 -7.75 -12.84 -19.00
N LEU A 99 -7.61 -14.08 -19.52
CA LEU A 99 -8.29 -15.26 -18.99
C LEU A 99 -7.56 -15.92 -17.80
N ASN A 100 -6.39 -15.44 -17.49
CA ASN A 100 -5.58 -15.85 -16.36
C ASN A 100 -5.45 -14.66 -15.37
N GLU A 101 -4.45 -14.69 -14.48
CA GLU A 101 -4.19 -13.59 -13.56
C GLU A 101 -3.77 -12.31 -14.29
N LEU A 102 -4.37 -11.20 -13.91
CA LEU A 102 -4.02 -9.89 -14.45
C LEU A 102 -2.67 -9.44 -13.85
N LEU A 103 -1.62 -9.50 -14.67
CA LEU A 103 -0.24 -9.14 -14.28
C LEU A 103 0.22 -7.82 -14.87
N THR A 104 -0.68 -7.07 -15.52
CA THR A 104 -0.33 -5.86 -16.27
C THR A 104 0.39 -4.83 -15.39
N GLY A 105 -0.13 -4.59 -14.17
CA GLY A 105 0.49 -3.67 -13.22
C GLY A 105 1.91 -4.10 -12.80
N LEU A 106 2.07 -5.39 -12.48
CA LEU A 106 3.38 -5.95 -12.12
C LEU A 106 4.36 -5.92 -13.31
N GLY A 107 3.88 -6.23 -14.53
CA GLY A 107 4.70 -6.14 -15.74
C GLY A 107 5.17 -4.71 -16.04
N ILE A 108 4.29 -3.70 -15.85
CA ILE A 108 4.65 -2.28 -15.98
C ILE A 108 5.70 -1.90 -14.93
N LEU A 109 5.50 -2.28 -13.67
CA LEU A 109 6.45 -1.98 -12.59
C LEU A 109 7.80 -2.67 -12.79
N GLY A 110 7.80 -3.89 -13.33
CA GLY A 110 9.03 -4.65 -13.63
C GLY A 110 9.73 -4.26 -14.93
N ALA A 111 9.03 -3.56 -15.83
CA ALA A 111 9.54 -3.22 -17.16
C ALA A 111 10.90 -2.49 -17.17
N PRO A 112 11.16 -1.50 -16.31
CA PRO A 112 12.48 -0.84 -16.28
C PRO A 112 13.62 -1.82 -15.99
N VAL A 113 13.42 -2.77 -15.08
CA VAL A 113 14.42 -3.79 -14.76
C VAL A 113 14.63 -4.72 -15.96
N TYR A 114 13.53 -5.16 -16.59
CA TYR A 114 13.61 -6.01 -17.78
C TYR A 114 14.33 -5.32 -18.94
N TRP A 115 14.04 -4.06 -19.22
CA TRP A 115 14.69 -3.31 -20.30
C TRP A 115 16.20 -3.13 -20.09
N LEU A 116 16.62 -3.03 -18.82
CA LEU A 116 18.04 -2.86 -18.48
C LEU A 116 18.81 -4.19 -18.47
N THR A 117 18.15 -5.31 -18.14
CA THR A 117 18.83 -6.58 -17.84
C THR A 117 18.46 -7.73 -18.77
N GLY A 118 17.28 -7.69 -19.39
CA GLY A 118 16.70 -8.82 -20.14
C GLY A 118 16.31 -10.02 -19.25
N ASN A 119 16.46 -9.92 -17.92
CA ASN A 119 16.33 -11.04 -16.99
C ASN A 119 14.96 -11.05 -16.29
N THR A 120 14.08 -11.97 -16.71
CA THR A 120 12.73 -12.12 -16.13
C THR A 120 12.75 -12.70 -14.73
N THR A 121 13.73 -13.54 -14.39
CA THR A 121 13.93 -14.08 -13.04
C THR A 121 14.22 -12.95 -12.05
N LEU A 122 15.12 -12.04 -12.41
CA LEU A 122 15.43 -10.88 -11.59
C LEU A 122 14.20 -9.97 -11.41
N VAL A 123 13.43 -9.76 -12.48
CA VAL A 123 12.17 -8.97 -12.41
C VAL A 123 11.20 -9.59 -11.42
N PHE A 124 10.93 -10.89 -11.54
CA PHE A 124 10.06 -11.61 -10.61
C PHE A 124 10.53 -11.47 -9.16
N ASN A 125 11.79 -11.75 -8.90
CA ASN A 125 12.36 -11.74 -7.57
C ASN A 125 12.37 -10.33 -6.92
N LEU A 126 12.70 -9.28 -7.68
CA LEU A 126 12.65 -7.91 -7.18
C LEU A 126 11.22 -7.44 -6.87
N LEU A 127 10.25 -7.81 -7.70
CA LEU A 127 8.85 -7.51 -7.44
C LEU A 127 8.34 -8.27 -6.21
N ASN A 128 8.70 -9.55 -6.08
CA ASN A 128 8.33 -10.37 -4.92
C ASN A 128 8.97 -9.85 -3.62
N PHE A 129 10.27 -9.54 -3.65
CA PHE A 129 10.96 -8.88 -2.54
C PHE A 129 10.30 -7.54 -2.17
N GLY A 130 10.01 -6.70 -3.18
CA GLY A 130 9.31 -5.43 -3.01
C GLY A 130 7.92 -5.61 -2.40
N SER A 131 7.22 -6.70 -2.72
CA SER A 131 5.90 -7.01 -2.18
C SER A 131 5.95 -7.26 -0.68
N PHE A 132 6.86 -8.09 -0.17
CA PHE A 132 7.06 -8.29 1.26
C PHE A 132 7.46 -7.01 1.98
N TRP A 133 8.47 -6.32 1.43
CA TRP A 133 8.98 -5.07 1.99
C TRP A 133 7.89 -4.00 2.13
N LEU A 134 7.21 -3.71 1.02
CA LEU A 134 6.18 -2.65 0.98
C LEU A 134 4.91 -3.06 1.70
N SER A 135 4.57 -4.35 1.80
CA SER A 135 3.45 -4.82 2.61
C SER A 135 3.66 -4.52 4.09
N GLY A 136 4.85 -4.80 4.62
CA GLY A 136 5.18 -4.46 6.00
C GLY A 136 5.17 -2.95 6.24
N PHE A 137 5.78 -2.19 5.34
CA PHE A 137 5.85 -0.74 5.44
C PHE A 137 4.47 -0.06 5.31
N SER A 138 3.64 -0.49 4.37
CA SER A 138 2.30 0.09 4.17
C SER A 138 1.39 -0.14 5.38
N MET A 139 1.43 -1.36 5.94
CA MET A 139 0.68 -1.69 7.15
C MET A 139 1.21 -0.91 8.37
N TRP A 140 2.53 -0.78 8.52
CA TRP A 140 3.13 0.08 9.54
C TRP A 140 2.62 1.53 9.42
N LEU A 141 2.59 2.07 8.19
CA LEU A 141 2.15 3.44 7.94
C LEU A 141 0.69 3.65 8.35
N LEU A 142 -0.19 2.71 7.98
CA LEU A 142 -1.61 2.74 8.33
C LEU A 142 -1.82 2.65 9.84
N VAL A 143 -1.25 1.63 10.49
CA VAL A 143 -1.47 1.39 11.93
C VAL A 143 -0.83 2.48 12.79
N ARG A 144 0.38 2.94 12.44
CA ARG A 144 0.98 4.10 13.11
C ARG A 144 0.11 5.35 12.99
N HIS A 145 -0.52 5.57 11.83
CA HIS A 145 -1.42 6.71 11.66
C HIS A 145 -2.65 6.59 12.57
N LEU A 146 -3.25 5.39 12.66
CA LEU A 146 -4.45 5.16 13.47
C LEU A 146 -4.20 5.17 14.98
N THR A 147 -3.02 4.70 15.42
CA THR A 147 -2.72 4.50 16.84
C THR A 147 -1.74 5.54 17.42
N GLY A 148 -1.01 6.26 16.58
CA GLY A 148 0.11 7.12 16.98
C GLY A 148 1.35 6.37 17.45
N SER A 149 1.34 5.03 17.50
CA SER A 149 2.40 4.19 18.06
C SER A 149 3.31 3.62 16.96
N PHE A 150 4.61 3.88 17.07
CA PHE A 150 5.62 3.29 16.18
C PHE A 150 5.68 1.77 16.32
N GLY A 151 5.71 1.28 17.57
CA GLY A 151 5.81 -0.16 17.88
C GLY A 151 4.58 -0.95 17.44
N ALA A 152 3.36 -0.39 17.61
CA ALA A 152 2.13 -1.02 17.11
C ALA A 152 2.17 -1.17 15.59
N GLY A 153 2.67 -0.16 14.88
CA GLY A 153 2.88 -0.23 13.43
C GLY A 153 3.87 -1.33 13.03
N ILE A 154 5.04 -1.45 13.73
CA ILE A 154 6.02 -2.51 13.47
C ILE A 154 5.39 -3.90 13.67
N GLY A 155 4.71 -4.12 14.80
CA GLY A 155 4.05 -5.41 15.07
C GLY A 155 3.01 -5.77 13.99
N ALA A 156 2.15 -4.82 13.63
CA ALA A 156 1.14 -5.04 12.58
C ALA A 156 1.78 -5.30 11.21
N GLY A 157 2.82 -4.55 10.85
CA GLY A 157 3.56 -4.75 9.60
C GLY A 157 4.24 -6.11 9.52
N LEU A 158 4.85 -6.59 10.61
CA LEU A 158 5.44 -7.92 10.68
C LEU A 158 4.40 -9.03 10.49
N VAL A 159 3.27 -8.95 11.20
CA VAL A 159 2.18 -9.92 11.08
C VAL A 159 1.60 -9.93 9.66
N TYR A 160 1.41 -8.78 9.05
CA TYR A 160 0.83 -8.68 7.71
C TYR A 160 1.79 -9.21 6.64
N ALA A 161 3.05 -8.73 6.62
CA ALA A 161 4.00 -9.06 5.57
C ALA A 161 4.59 -10.48 5.71
N PHE A 162 4.75 -10.98 6.94
CA PHE A 162 5.45 -12.24 7.18
C PHE A 162 4.57 -13.30 7.87
N SER A 163 3.24 -13.18 7.71
CA SER A 163 2.32 -14.23 8.13
C SER A 163 2.62 -15.55 7.43
N PRO A 164 2.34 -16.71 8.06
CA PRO A 164 2.50 -18.01 7.42
C PRO A 164 1.77 -18.13 6.09
N TRP A 165 0.60 -17.48 5.98
CA TRP A 165 -0.16 -17.44 4.73
C TRP A 165 0.60 -16.68 3.63
N HIS A 166 1.07 -15.46 3.93
CA HIS A 166 1.78 -14.64 2.95
C HIS A 166 3.10 -15.30 2.51
N TYR A 167 3.82 -15.88 3.46
CA TYR A 167 5.03 -16.65 3.16
C TYR A 167 4.73 -17.92 2.34
N GLY A 168 3.62 -18.62 2.62
CA GLY A 168 3.17 -19.77 1.85
C GLY A 168 2.84 -19.44 0.38
N GLN A 169 2.57 -18.18 0.07
CA GLN A 169 2.35 -17.70 -1.30
C GLN A 169 3.62 -17.17 -1.98
N TYR A 170 4.80 -17.49 -1.45
CA TYR A 170 6.08 -16.94 -1.92
C TYR A 170 6.37 -17.21 -3.41
N GLY A 171 5.89 -18.32 -3.96
CA GLY A 171 5.93 -18.64 -5.38
C GLY A 171 4.87 -17.93 -6.23
N HIS A 172 3.80 -17.36 -5.61
CA HIS A 172 2.65 -16.77 -6.30
C HIS A 172 2.71 -15.24 -6.21
N LEU A 173 3.53 -14.59 -7.03
CA LEU A 173 3.75 -13.14 -6.99
C LEU A 173 2.46 -12.30 -6.98
N PRO A 174 1.37 -12.61 -7.73
CA PRO A 174 0.13 -11.85 -7.63
C PRO A 174 -0.51 -11.92 -6.24
N LEU A 175 -0.34 -13.04 -5.52
CA LEU A 175 -0.86 -13.22 -4.16
C LEU A 175 0.01 -12.53 -3.09
N THR A 176 1.30 -12.33 -3.36
CA THR A 176 2.16 -11.55 -2.45
C THR A 176 2.05 -10.03 -2.67
N ALA A 177 1.57 -9.58 -3.85
CA ALA A 177 1.51 -8.16 -4.23
C ALA A 177 0.28 -7.44 -3.63
N GLN A 178 0.11 -7.47 -2.30
CA GLN A 178 -1.05 -6.90 -1.58
C GLN A 178 -0.76 -5.54 -0.91
N GLN A 179 0.42 -5.00 -1.07
CA GLN A 179 0.83 -3.71 -0.49
C GLN A 179 0.01 -2.52 -0.99
N TRP A 180 -0.45 -2.58 -2.24
CA TRP A 180 -1.17 -1.48 -2.86
C TRP A 180 -2.55 -1.27 -2.23
N MET A 181 -3.22 -2.36 -1.83
CA MET A 181 -4.48 -2.33 -1.08
C MET A 181 -4.33 -1.55 0.24
N ILE A 182 -3.25 -1.75 0.98
CA ILE A 182 -3.02 -1.04 2.25
C ILE A 182 -2.67 0.44 2.01
N PHE A 183 -1.88 0.76 0.98
CA PHE A 183 -1.66 2.15 0.59
C PHE A 183 -2.95 2.84 0.18
N SER A 184 -3.81 2.17 -0.58
CA SER A 184 -5.13 2.67 -0.96
C SER A 184 -5.99 2.97 0.27
N LEU A 185 -6.14 2.01 1.20
CA LEU A 185 -6.86 2.21 2.45
C LEU A 185 -6.30 3.38 3.27
N TYR A 186 -4.97 3.51 3.35
CA TYR A 186 -4.35 4.64 4.02
C TYR A 186 -4.78 5.98 3.37
N GLY A 187 -4.78 6.04 2.04
CA GLY A 187 -5.25 7.20 1.28
C GLY A 187 -6.72 7.54 1.58
N LEU A 188 -7.58 6.52 1.62
CA LEU A 188 -9.01 6.68 1.94
C LEU A 188 -9.23 7.20 3.36
N VAL A 189 -8.55 6.62 4.35
CA VAL A 189 -8.60 7.08 5.75
C VAL A 189 -8.20 8.56 5.84
N ARG A 190 -7.08 8.94 5.23
CA ARG A 190 -6.58 10.32 5.22
C ARG A 190 -7.54 11.29 4.49
N PHE A 191 -8.19 10.82 3.45
CA PHE A 191 -9.20 11.60 2.74
C PHE A 191 -10.44 11.86 3.61
N LEU A 192 -10.97 10.83 4.26
CA LEU A 192 -12.17 10.92 5.10
C LEU A 192 -11.95 11.66 6.42
N GLU A 193 -10.73 11.66 6.96
CA GLU A 193 -10.37 12.42 8.16
C GLU A 193 -10.16 13.91 7.90
N SER A 194 -10.05 14.33 6.65
CA SER A 194 -9.85 15.75 6.31
C SER A 194 -11.12 16.55 6.59
N PRO A 195 -11.06 17.67 7.39
CA PRO A 195 -12.24 18.42 7.78
C PRO A 195 -13.03 18.94 6.58
N VAL A 196 -14.34 18.70 6.55
CA VAL A 196 -15.28 19.17 5.50
C VAL A 196 -15.49 20.69 5.57
N ALA A 197 -15.18 21.31 6.70
CA ALA A 197 -15.53 22.71 7.05
C ALA A 197 -14.67 23.80 6.39
N ARG A 198 -13.70 23.48 5.53
CA ARG A 198 -12.92 24.47 4.77
C ARG A 198 -13.01 24.18 3.29
N PRO A 199 -12.95 25.20 2.39
CA PRO A 199 -12.91 24.94 0.96
C PRO A 199 -11.80 23.93 0.69
N ARG A 200 -12.17 22.82 0.06
CA ARG A 200 -11.36 21.60 -0.13
C ARG A 200 -9.94 21.97 -0.57
N SER A 201 -8.97 21.82 0.34
CA SER A 201 -7.59 22.18 0.05
C SER A 201 -7.02 21.24 -1.02
N LYS A 202 -6.00 21.67 -1.78
CA LYS A 202 -5.28 20.81 -2.73
C LYS A 202 -4.86 19.48 -2.09
N ARG A 203 -4.50 19.50 -0.81
CA ARG A 203 -4.09 18.32 -0.02
C ARG A 203 -5.21 17.28 0.13
N HIS A 204 -6.46 17.70 0.26
CA HIS A 204 -7.61 16.80 0.34
C HIS A 204 -7.77 15.99 -0.95
N TRP A 205 -7.71 16.66 -2.12
CA TRP A 205 -7.78 16.00 -3.41
C TRP A 205 -6.58 15.10 -3.70
N LEU A 206 -5.40 15.42 -3.17
CA LEU A 206 -4.22 14.56 -3.28
C LEU A 206 -4.43 13.21 -2.56
N TRP A 207 -5.12 13.18 -1.41
CA TRP A 207 -5.42 11.93 -0.73
C TRP A 207 -6.44 11.08 -1.50
N LEU A 208 -7.43 11.70 -2.15
CA LEU A 208 -8.34 10.98 -3.04
C LEU A 208 -7.60 10.43 -4.25
N ALA A 209 -6.75 11.22 -4.88
CA ALA A 209 -5.93 10.77 -6.01
C ALA A 209 -4.98 9.62 -5.60
N PHE A 210 -4.38 9.69 -4.41
CA PHE A 210 -3.55 8.63 -3.84
C PHE A 210 -4.36 7.34 -3.64
N PHE A 211 -5.55 7.44 -3.05
CA PHE A 211 -6.46 6.30 -2.90
C PHE A 211 -6.77 5.65 -4.25
N VAL A 212 -7.27 6.43 -5.21
CA VAL A 212 -7.65 5.93 -6.53
C VAL A 212 -6.46 5.33 -7.27
N PHE A 213 -5.29 5.97 -7.21
CA PHE A 213 -4.08 5.47 -7.87
C PHE A 213 -3.71 4.07 -7.35
N PHE A 214 -3.64 3.88 -6.03
CA PHE A 214 -3.26 2.59 -5.46
C PHE A 214 -4.35 1.53 -5.57
N PHE A 215 -5.62 1.92 -5.56
CA PHE A 215 -6.75 1.03 -5.86
C PHE A 215 -6.65 0.46 -7.29
N VAL A 216 -6.44 1.34 -8.26
CA VAL A 216 -6.27 0.92 -9.66
C VAL A 216 -5.00 0.09 -9.84
N LEU A 217 -3.90 0.46 -9.18
CA LEU A 217 -2.65 -0.30 -9.24
C LEU A 217 -2.84 -1.71 -8.66
N GLN A 218 -3.57 -1.86 -7.53
CA GLN A 218 -3.90 -3.18 -6.99
C GLN A 218 -4.72 -4.00 -7.99
N ALA A 219 -5.73 -3.40 -8.59
CA ALA A 219 -6.56 -4.07 -9.60
C ALA A 219 -5.73 -4.57 -10.81
N LEU A 220 -4.76 -3.78 -11.25
CA LEU A 220 -3.86 -4.15 -12.36
C LEU A 220 -2.80 -5.18 -11.97
N CYS A 221 -2.49 -5.34 -10.68
CA CYS A 221 -1.51 -6.32 -10.18
C CYS A 221 -2.15 -7.67 -9.84
N ALA A 222 -3.40 -7.68 -9.34
CA ALA A 222 -4.11 -8.89 -8.94
C ALA A 222 -5.62 -8.62 -8.89
N GLY A 223 -6.37 -9.09 -9.89
CA GLY A 223 -7.78 -8.79 -10.06
C GLY A 223 -8.67 -9.22 -8.88
N TYR A 224 -8.38 -10.37 -8.24
CA TYR A 224 -9.14 -10.82 -7.07
C TYR A 224 -8.92 -9.93 -5.84
N TYR A 225 -7.74 -9.32 -5.67
CA TYR A 225 -7.53 -8.33 -4.60
C TYR A 225 -8.33 -7.05 -4.84
N ALA A 226 -8.54 -6.64 -6.09
CA ALA A 226 -9.43 -5.52 -6.38
C ALA A 226 -10.86 -5.80 -5.91
N TYR A 227 -11.34 -7.04 -6.09
CA TYR A 227 -12.65 -7.45 -5.58
C TYR A 227 -12.72 -7.40 -4.04
N PHE A 228 -11.73 -7.98 -3.35
CA PHE A 228 -11.67 -7.94 -1.88
C PHE A 228 -11.51 -6.51 -1.36
N GLU A 229 -10.69 -5.70 -2.03
CA GLU A 229 -10.50 -4.29 -1.70
C GLU A 229 -11.80 -3.49 -1.86
N ALA A 230 -12.56 -3.71 -2.93
CA ALA A 230 -13.85 -3.06 -3.15
C ALA A 230 -14.84 -3.39 -2.03
N ILE A 231 -14.90 -4.65 -1.58
CA ILE A 231 -15.73 -5.06 -0.43
C ILE A 231 -15.25 -4.36 0.85
N LEU A 232 -13.95 -4.37 1.12
CA LEU A 232 -13.36 -3.75 2.31
C LEU A 232 -13.62 -2.24 2.35
N VAL A 233 -13.43 -1.55 1.22
CA VAL A 233 -13.75 -0.12 1.06
C VAL A 233 -15.24 0.13 1.27
N GLY A 234 -16.10 -0.70 0.69
CA GLY A 234 -17.55 -0.62 0.86
C GLY A 234 -17.97 -0.76 2.35
N CYS A 235 -17.44 -1.77 3.05
CA CYS A 235 -17.66 -1.97 4.48
C CYS A 235 -17.14 -0.78 5.32
N TYR A 236 -15.95 -0.27 5.00
CA TYR A 236 -15.38 0.88 5.70
C TYR A 236 -16.20 2.16 5.48
N LEU A 237 -16.65 2.43 4.27
CA LEU A 237 -17.53 3.56 3.96
C LEU A 237 -18.89 3.41 4.67
N ALA A 238 -19.50 2.22 4.65
CA ALA A 238 -20.73 1.95 5.38
C ALA A 238 -20.55 2.23 6.88
N TYR A 239 -19.48 1.71 7.50
CA TYR A 239 -19.15 2.01 8.90
C TYR A 239 -18.99 3.52 9.14
N PHE A 240 -18.25 4.19 8.27
CA PHE A 240 -18.01 5.63 8.39
C PHE A 240 -19.30 6.44 8.33
N PHE A 241 -20.17 6.16 7.37
CA PHE A 241 -21.45 6.86 7.24
C PHE A 241 -22.46 6.51 8.34
N LEU A 242 -22.48 5.29 8.82
CA LEU A 242 -23.42 4.86 9.86
C LEU A 242 -23.03 5.36 11.27
N PHE A 243 -21.74 5.35 11.59
CA PHE A 243 -21.27 5.56 12.97
C PHE A 243 -20.48 6.86 13.17
N ARG A 244 -19.86 7.41 12.13
CA ARG A 244 -19.09 8.66 12.22
C ARG A 244 -19.75 9.86 11.56
N SER A 245 -20.80 9.68 10.79
CA SER A 245 -21.53 10.77 10.11
C SER A 245 -22.27 11.71 11.07
N GLY A 246 -22.35 11.40 12.36
CA GLY A 246 -22.75 12.37 13.38
C GLY A 246 -21.95 13.69 13.32
N LEU A 247 -20.75 13.68 12.77
CA LEU A 247 -19.96 14.88 12.45
C LEU A 247 -20.42 15.58 11.16
N VAL A 248 -21.10 14.86 10.26
CA VAL A 248 -21.66 15.43 9.02
C VAL A 248 -23.05 16.02 9.28
N TRP A 249 -23.82 15.44 10.20
CA TRP A 249 -25.17 15.91 10.57
C TRP A 249 -25.17 17.24 11.33
N GLN A 250 -24.11 17.54 12.10
CA GLN A 250 -23.99 18.82 12.80
C GLN A 250 -23.66 20.01 11.88
N GLY A 251 -23.34 19.78 10.61
CA GLY A 251 -23.09 20.84 9.62
C GLY A 251 -24.30 21.24 8.78
N TRP A 252 -25.49 20.68 9.01
CA TRP A 252 -26.71 20.95 8.25
C TRP A 252 -27.79 21.67 9.06
N HIS A 253 -27.50 22.09 10.28
CA HIS A 253 -28.26 23.00 11.12
C HIS A 253 -27.37 24.22 11.48
#